data_4f48bad34026b2cf0b33b5959032ca79
#
_entry.id   4f48bad34026b2cf0b33b5959032ca79
#
_cell.length_a   1.000
_cell.length_b   1.000
_cell.length_c   1.000
_cell.angle_alpha   90.00
_cell.angle_beta   90.00
_cell.angle_gamma   90.00
#
_symmetry.space_group_name_H-M   'P 1'
#
loop_
_entity.id
_entity.type
_entity.pdbx_description
1 polymer ?
#
loop_
_entity_poly.entity_id
_entity_poly.type
_entity_poly.pdbx_seq_one_letter_code
_entity_poly.pdbx_strand_id
1 'polypeptide(L)'
;MYESFYQLNSNPFRLAPDPKFCFSHPSYDKAKVYLEYALNLSEGFVIVTGRPGTGKTTLINAYLHSLKVSPVVAAKVAVPNLNADDLLRAVAYAYEIDVEGMDMASTLRRLEQFFIQQVRARKRILLIIGEAQGLSRSALEELRMLADMQIESRFLVQIFLVGQEKLLEHMIESEMEQFQQRVTGTCKLEPLDLQQTRDYVEFRLCKVGWSGDPEMTGSAVH
;
A
#
# COMPACT_ATOMS: atom_id res chain seq x y z
N MET A 1 -28.15 -14.92 -6.60
CA MET A 1 -29.28 -15.05 -7.59
C MET A 1 -28.78 -15.18 -9.02
N TYR A 2 -27.91 -14.29 -9.55
CA TYR A 2 -27.34 -14.47 -10.89
C TYR A 2 -26.24 -15.55 -10.93
N GLU A 3 -25.54 -15.78 -9.81
CA GLU A 3 -24.50 -16.80 -9.72
C GLU A 3 -25.05 -18.21 -10.02
N SER A 4 -26.22 -18.54 -9.48
CA SER A 4 -26.88 -19.83 -9.73
C SER A 4 -27.41 -19.94 -11.17
N PHE A 5 -27.85 -18.82 -11.76
CA PHE A 5 -28.34 -18.78 -13.14
C PHE A 5 -27.19 -19.04 -14.15
N TYR A 6 -26.03 -18.43 -13.92
CA TYR A 6 -24.85 -18.60 -14.76
C TYR A 6 -23.89 -19.70 -14.28
N GLN A 7 -24.32 -20.54 -13.32
CA GLN A 7 -23.55 -21.63 -12.74
C GLN A 7 -22.17 -21.19 -12.20
N LEU A 8 -22.09 -19.96 -11.67
CA LEU A 8 -20.87 -19.43 -11.10
C LEU A 8 -20.69 -19.94 -9.64
N ASN A 9 -19.46 -20.29 -9.27
CA ASN A 9 -19.13 -20.79 -7.94
C ASN A 9 -19.19 -19.71 -6.85
N SER A 10 -19.08 -18.42 -7.24
CA SER A 10 -19.17 -17.28 -6.34
C SER A 10 -19.32 -15.97 -7.13
N ASN A 11 -19.56 -14.85 -6.42
CA ASN A 11 -19.65 -13.53 -7.03
C ASN A 11 -18.27 -13.09 -7.61
N PRO A 12 -18.14 -12.88 -8.93
CA PRO A 12 -16.90 -12.45 -9.57
C PRO A 12 -16.50 -11.01 -9.21
N PHE A 13 -17.47 -10.14 -8.89
CA PHE A 13 -17.23 -8.70 -8.68
C PHE A 13 -17.46 -8.27 -7.23
N ARG A 14 -16.85 -9.01 -6.28
CA ARG A 14 -16.88 -8.63 -4.87
C ARG A 14 -16.17 -7.31 -4.64
N LEU A 15 -16.71 -6.49 -3.76
CA LEU A 15 -16.08 -5.23 -3.36
C LEU A 15 -14.83 -5.44 -2.46
N ALA A 16 -14.81 -6.53 -1.70
CA ALA A 16 -13.67 -6.84 -0.84
C ALA A 16 -12.45 -7.25 -1.67
N PRO A 17 -11.27 -6.68 -1.41
CA PRO A 17 -10.03 -7.06 -2.07
C PRO A 17 -9.68 -8.52 -1.75
N ASP A 18 -9.61 -9.37 -2.77
CA ASP A 18 -9.21 -10.77 -2.64
C ASP A 18 -7.98 -11.02 -3.53
N PRO A 19 -6.86 -11.49 -2.99
CA PRO A 19 -5.64 -11.78 -3.74
C PRO A 19 -5.84 -12.74 -4.91
N LYS A 20 -6.83 -13.65 -4.82
CA LYS A 20 -7.16 -14.59 -5.91
C LYS A 20 -7.67 -13.92 -7.17
N PHE A 21 -8.23 -12.71 -7.02
CA PHE A 21 -8.75 -11.91 -8.13
C PHE A 21 -7.82 -10.77 -8.53
N CYS A 22 -6.54 -10.87 -8.20
CA CYS A 22 -5.55 -9.91 -8.62
C CYS A 22 -5.25 -10.09 -10.10
N PHE A 23 -5.66 -9.11 -10.91
CA PHE A 23 -5.45 -9.08 -12.35
C PHE A 23 -4.12 -8.39 -12.66
N SER A 24 -3.25 -9.09 -13.39
CA SER A 24 -1.97 -8.55 -13.83
C SER A 24 -2.17 -7.72 -15.11
N HIS A 25 -1.61 -6.53 -15.13
CA HIS A 25 -1.56 -5.64 -16.28
C HIS A 25 -0.30 -4.78 -16.20
N PRO A 26 0.16 -4.12 -17.31
CA PRO A 26 1.50 -3.52 -17.35
C PRO A 26 1.81 -2.54 -16.23
N SER A 27 0.86 -1.66 -15.84
CA SER A 27 1.13 -0.73 -14.75
C SER A 27 1.16 -1.39 -13.37
N TYR A 28 0.37 -2.47 -13.17
CA TYR A 28 0.40 -3.27 -11.95
C TYR A 28 1.73 -4.01 -11.80
N ASP A 29 2.20 -4.68 -12.86
CA ASP A 29 3.43 -5.45 -12.83
C ASP A 29 4.64 -4.54 -12.61
N LYS A 30 4.67 -3.40 -13.29
CA LYS A 30 5.68 -2.35 -13.07
C LYS A 30 5.68 -1.88 -11.62
N ALA A 31 4.51 -1.62 -11.05
CA ALA A 31 4.39 -1.21 -9.66
C ALA A 31 4.91 -2.27 -8.70
N LYS A 32 4.54 -3.54 -8.91
CA LYS A 32 4.98 -4.66 -8.09
C LYS A 32 6.51 -4.80 -8.08
N VAL A 33 7.13 -4.83 -9.26
CA VAL A 33 8.61 -4.89 -9.39
C VAL A 33 9.27 -3.72 -8.69
N TYR A 34 8.68 -2.53 -8.81
CA TYR A 34 9.20 -1.34 -8.17
C TYR A 34 9.13 -1.41 -6.63
N LEU A 35 8.03 -1.91 -6.06
CA LEU A 35 7.89 -2.10 -4.62
C LEU A 35 8.91 -3.12 -4.07
N GLU A 36 9.16 -4.20 -4.82
CA GLU A 36 10.17 -5.20 -4.47
C GLU A 36 11.59 -4.60 -4.47
N TYR A 37 11.91 -3.81 -5.50
CA TYR A 37 13.18 -3.10 -5.59
C TYR A 37 13.37 -2.10 -4.44
N ALA A 38 12.36 -1.28 -4.18
CA ALA A 38 12.41 -0.26 -3.14
C ALA A 38 12.57 -0.84 -1.73
N LEU A 39 11.90 -1.96 -1.43
CA LEU A 39 12.10 -2.65 -0.16
C LEU A 39 13.54 -3.16 0.01
N ASN A 40 14.22 -3.49 -1.09
CA ASN A 40 15.61 -3.91 -1.04
C ASN A 40 16.57 -2.75 -0.73
N LEU A 41 16.25 -1.54 -1.17
CA LEU A 41 17.01 -0.33 -0.82
C LEU A 41 16.84 0.05 0.64
N SER A 42 15.63 -0.17 1.20
CA SER A 42 15.28 0.13 2.59
C SER A 42 15.52 1.59 2.98
N GLU A 43 15.25 2.53 2.08
CA GLU A 43 15.54 3.96 2.26
C GLU A 43 14.34 4.83 1.87
N GLY A 44 14.03 5.81 2.72
CA GLY A 44 13.09 6.90 2.44
C GLY A 44 11.66 6.46 2.14
N PHE A 45 11.01 7.21 1.24
CA PHE A 45 9.61 7.00 0.88
C PHE A 45 9.45 6.48 -0.54
N VAL A 46 8.52 5.56 -0.70
CA VAL A 46 7.96 5.20 -1.99
C VAL A 46 6.51 5.63 -2.05
N ILE A 47 6.14 6.32 -3.11
CA ILE A 47 4.79 6.83 -3.29
C ILE A 47 4.07 6.01 -4.36
N VAL A 48 2.93 5.45 -4.00
CA VAL A 48 2.05 4.72 -4.92
C VAL A 48 0.76 5.50 -5.09
N THR A 49 0.53 6.03 -6.28
CA THR A 49 -0.67 6.80 -6.57
C THR A 49 -1.54 6.14 -7.64
N GLY A 50 -2.74 6.65 -7.81
CA GLY A 50 -3.69 6.26 -8.85
C GLY A 50 -5.11 6.68 -8.48
N ARG A 51 -5.98 6.72 -9.47
CA ARG A 51 -7.40 7.05 -9.28
C ARG A 51 -8.11 6.05 -8.36
N PRO A 52 -9.23 6.39 -7.74
CA PRO A 52 -10.09 5.40 -7.08
C PRO A 52 -10.41 4.24 -8.03
N GLY A 53 -10.38 3.01 -7.51
CA GLY A 53 -10.68 1.81 -8.30
C GLY A 53 -9.52 1.22 -9.11
N THR A 54 -8.35 1.86 -9.23
CA THR A 54 -7.19 1.34 -10.00
C THR A 54 -6.47 0.14 -9.38
N GLY A 55 -6.97 -0.42 -8.27
CA GLY A 55 -6.39 -1.63 -7.67
C GLY A 55 -5.25 -1.39 -6.68
N LYS A 56 -5.00 -0.15 -6.22
CA LYS A 56 -3.94 0.14 -5.21
C LYS A 56 -4.01 -0.77 -3.99
N THR A 57 -5.19 -0.90 -3.39
CA THR A 57 -5.39 -1.74 -2.20
C THR A 57 -5.15 -3.22 -2.51
N THR A 58 -5.55 -3.67 -3.69
CA THR A 58 -5.32 -5.05 -4.15
C THR A 58 -3.82 -5.32 -4.34
N LEU A 59 -3.09 -4.40 -4.98
CA LEU A 59 -1.64 -4.46 -5.14
C LEU A 59 -0.95 -4.59 -3.77
N ILE A 60 -1.26 -3.69 -2.85
CA ILE A 60 -0.65 -3.67 -1.52
C ILE A 60 -0.97 -4.94 -0.72
N ASN A 61 -2.20 -5.42 -0.75
CA ASN A 61 -2.57 -6.64 -0.04
C ASN A 61 -1.90 -7.89 -0.65
N ALA A 62 -1.81 -7.96 -1.98
CA ALA A 62 -1.08 -9.04 -2.67
C ALA A 62 0.42 -8.98 -2.35
N TYR A 63 1.00 -7.78 -2.32
CA TYR A 63 2.39 -7.57 -1.95
C TYR A 63 2.66 -8.00 -0.49
N LEU A 64 1.87 -7.54 0.46
CA LEU A 64 1.97 -7.96 1.86
C LEU A 64 1.82 -9.48 2.03
N HIS A 65 0.94 -10.10 1.23
CA HIS A 65 0.78 -11.55 1.27
C HIS A 65 2.06 -12.28 0.78
N SER A 66 2.74 -11.75 -0.23
CA SER A 66 4.01 -12.33 -0.72
C SER A 66 5.16 -12.21 0.28
N LEU A 67 5.09 -11.22 1.19
CA LEU A 67 6.13 -11.00 2.22
C LEU A 67 6.02 -11.94 3.43
N LYS A 68 4.93 -12.69 3.60
CA LYS A 68 4.71 -13.56 4.78
C LYS A 68 5.81 -14.61 5.01
N VAL A 69 6.49 -15.03 3.95
CA VAL A 69 7.59 -16.00 4.01
C VAL A 69 8.98 -15.34 3.99
N SER A 70 9.02 -14.01 4.01
CA SER A 70 10.25 -13.22 3.96
C SER A 70 10.62 -12.70 5.35
N PRO A 71 11.89 -12.39 5.62
CA PRO A 71 12.31 -11.76 6.89
C PRO A 71 11.92 -10.28 6.93
N VAL A 72 10.64 -9.98 6.73
CA VAL A 72 10.07 -8.62 6.72
C VAL A 72 9.00 -8.51 7.79
N VAL A 73 9.11 -7.49 8.63
CA VAL A 73 8.06 -7.09 9.56
C VAL A 73 7.30 -5.95 8.92
N ALA A 74 6.11 -6.23 8.44
CA ALA A 74 5.30 -5.27 7.72
C ALA A 74 4.06 -4.87 8.52
N ALA A 75 3.79 -3.57 8.57
CA ALA A 75 2.56 -3.01 9.13
C ALA A 75 1.85 -2.14 8.12
N LYS A 76 0.51 -2.09 8.20
CA LYS A 76 -0.33 -1.25 7.35
C LYS A 76 -1.27 -0.41 8.21
N VAL A 77 -1.20 0.88 8.02
CA VAL A 77 -2.11 1.87 8.61
C VAL A 77 -2.97 2.44 7.47
N ALA A 78 -4.27 2.44 7.63
CA ALA A 78 -5.20 2.97 6.64
C ALA A 78 -6.31 3.75 7.38
N VAL A 79 -5.96 4.96 7.83
CA VAL A 79 -6.91 5.83 8.53
C VAL A 79 -6.86 7.22 7.90
N PRO A 80 -7.96 7.70 7.36
CA PRO A 80 -8.04 9.06 6.83
C PRO A 80 -7.98 10.09 7.96
N ASN A 81 -7.35 11.24 7.70
CA ASN A 81 -7.34 12.44 8.57
C ASN A 81 -6.72 12.25 9.96
N LEU A 82 -5.60 11.53 10.06
CA LEU A 82 -4.84 11.45 11.31
C LEU A 82 -3.97 12.70 11.51
N ASN A 83 -3.97 13.20 12.75
CA ASN A 83 -2.94 14.11 13.23
C ASN A 83 -1.63 13.34 13.57
N ALA A 84 -0.59 14.07 13.97
CA ALA A 84 0.72 13.49 14.26
C ALA A 84 0.71 12.44 15.39
N ASP A 85 0.06 12.75 16.51
CA ASP A 85 0.01 11.87 17.70
C ASP A 85 -0.80 10.61 17.42
N ASP A 86 -1.96 10.74 16.81
CA ASP A 86 -2.81 9.62 16.44
C ASP A 86 -2.14 8.71 15.39
N LEU A 87 -1.37 9.30 14.46
CA LEU A 87 -0.62 8.53 13.48
C LEU A 87 0.45 7.66 14.15
N LEU A 88 1.28 8.22 15.05
CA LEU A 88 2.32 7.45 15.73
C LEU A 88 1.73 6.31 16.58
N ARG A 89 0.61 6.56 17.26
CA ARG A 89 -0.13 5.52 17.99
C ARG A 89 -0.64 4.43 17.04
N ALA A 90 -1.25 4.83 15.92
CA ALA A 90 -1.76 3.88 14.91
C ALA A 90 -0.62 3.04 14.32
N VAL A 91 0.56 3.64 14.07
CA VAL A 91 1.76 2.91 13.63
C VAL A 91 2.21 1.92 14.70
N ALA A 92 2.28 2.32 15.97
CA ALA A 92 2.67 1.43 17.07
C ALA A 92 1.71 0.24 17.18
N TYR A 93 0.41 0.48 17.19
CA TYR A 93 -0.59 -0.59 17.25
C TYR A 93 -0.55 -1.50 16.02
N ALA A 94 -0.25 -0.97 14.84
CA ALA A 94 -0.12 -1.79 13.63
C ALA A 94 1.10 -2.74 13.69
N TYR A 95 2.09 -2.44 14.51
CA TYR A 95 3.21 -3.34 14.85
C TYR A 95 2.98 -4.13 16.14
N GLU A 96 1.74 -4.12 16.68
CA GLU A 96 1.38 -4.80 17.93
C GLU A 96 2.18 -4.28 19.15
N ILE A 97 2.56 -3.00 19.13
CA ILE A 97 3.28 -2.35 20.23
C ILE A 97 2.27 -1.61 21.10
N ASP A 98 2.21 -1.96 22.37
CA ASP A 98 1.40 -1.25 23.34
C ASP A 98 2.05 0.10 23.71
N VAL A 99 1.28 1.17 23.51
CA VAL A 99 1.63 2.57 23.81
C VAL A 99 0.50 3.29 24.54
N GLU A 100 -0.39 2.54 25.20
CA GLU A 100 -1.50 3.13 25.95
C GLU A 100 -0.97 4.05 27.07
N GLY A 101 -1.52 5.26 27.14
CA GLY A 101 -1.09 6.27 28.14
C GLY A 101 0.26 6.92 27.90
N MET A 102 0.99 6.55 26.85
CA MET A 102 2.26 7.18 26.50
C MET A 102 2.06 8.51 25.78
N ASP A 103 2.96 9.46 26.04
CA ASP A 103 3.08 10.67 25.23
C ASP A 103 3.76 10.38 23.88
N MET A 104 3.74 11.37 22.99
CA MET A 104 4.30 11.28 21.65
C MET A 104 5.79 10.90 21.66
N ALA A 105 6.59 11.52 22.52
CA ALA A 105 8.02 11.26 22.62
C ALA A 105 8.32 9.85 23.10
N SER A 106 7.56 9.33 24.06
CA SER A 106 7.67 7.97 24.58
C SER A 106 7.22 6.95 23.52
N THR A 107 6.17 7.25 22.77
CA THR A 107 5.69 6.42 21.64
C THR A 107 6.77 6.31 20.56
N LEU A 108 7.37 7.44 20.16
CA LEU A 108 8.43 7.47 19.16
C LEU A 108 9.65 6.65 19.61
N ARG A 109 10.08 6.82 20.86
CA ARG A 109 11.19 6.03 21.45
C ARG A 109 10.86 4.53 21.46
N ARG A 110 9.62 4.17 21.74
CA ARG A 110 9.18 2.77 21.77
C ARG A 110 9.22 2.15 20.39
N LEU A 111 8.79 2.89 19.36
CA LEU A 111 8.90 2.51 17.96
C LEU A 111 10.36 2.32 17.54
N GLU A 112 11.23 3.27 17.87
CA GLU A 112 12.66 3.20 17.56
C GLU A 112 13.30 1.95 18.17
N GLN A 113 13.06 1.68 19.45
CA GLN A 113 13.56 0.48 20.14
C GLN A 113 13.11 -0.80 19.44
N PHE A 114 11.84 -0.87 19.06
CA PHE A 114 11.29 -2.01 18.34
C PHE A 114 11.98 -2.17 16.97
N PHE A 115 12.13 -1.09 16.21
CA PHE A 115 12.79 -1.13 14.91
C PHE A 115 14.24 -1.59 15.02
N ILE A 116 15.01 -1.06 15.98
CA ILE A 116 16.38 -1.49 16.26
C ILE A 116 16.43 -3.00 16.56
N GLN A 117 15.51 -3.49 17.40
CA GLN A 117 15.44 -4.92 17.74
C GLN A 117 15.20 -5.79 16.50
N GLN A 118 14.26 -5.40 15.63
CA GLN A 118 13.97 -6.16 14.41
C GLN A 118 15.16 -6.15 13.42
N VAL A 119 15.79 -4.99 13.22
CA VAL A 119 16.97 -4.86 12.35
C VAL A 119 18.15 -5.69 12.86
N ARG A 120 18.40 -5.70 14.17
CA ARG A 120 19.42 -6.58 14.79
C ARG A 120 19.09 -8.07 14.61
N ALA A 121 17.81 -8.43 14.55
CA ALA A 121 17.34 -9.77 14.21
C ALA A 121 17.39 -10.06 12.70
N ARG A 122 18.05 -9.21 11.89
CA ARG A 122 18.17 -9.29 10.42
C ARG A 122 16.83 -9.27 9.69
N LYS A 123 15.83 -8.66 10.27
CA LYS A 123 14.54 -8.40 9.61
C LYS A 123 14.52 -7.00 9.02
N ARG A 124 13.81 -6.83 7.92
CA ARG A 124 13.47 -5.51 7.35
C ARG A 124 12.15 -5.04 7.91
N ILE A 125 11.98 -3.73 8.00
CA ILE A 125 10.73 -3.14 8.47
C ILE A 125 10.09 -2.38 7.32
N LEU A 126 8.81 -2.66 7.10
CA LEU A 126 7.99 -1.99 6.09
C LEU A 126 6.76 -1.39 6.75
N LEU A 127 6.60 -0.08 6.63
CA LEU A 127 5.39 0.64 7.01
C LEU A 127 4.62 1.06 5.75
N ILE A 128 3.34 0.72 5.67
CA ILE A 128 2.48 1.13 4.57
C ILE A 128 1.38 2.03 5.11
N ILE A 129 1.29 3.24 4.58
CA ILE A 129 0.23 4.21 4.90
C ILE A 129 -0.73 4.27 3.73
N GLY A 130 -1.95 3.79 3.94
CA GLY A 130 -3.06 3.89 2.98
C GLY A 130 -3.83 5.20 3.12
N GLU A 131 -4.45 5.65 2.02
CA GLU A 131 -5.19 6.93 1.94
C GLU A 131 -4.34 8.16 2.36
N ALA A 132 -3.05 8.11 2.05
CA ALA A 132 -2.05 9.08 2.50
C ALA A 132 -2.34 10.53 2.07
N GLN A 133 -3.20 10.77 1.07
CA GLN A 133 -3.65 12.13 0.71
C GLN A 133 -4.47 12.80 1.82
N GLY A 134 -4.94 12.03 2.80
CA GLY A 134 -5.66 12.56 3.98
C GLY A 134 -4.78 12.91 5.17
N LEU A 135 -3.47 12.70 5.09
CA LEU A 135 -2.56 13.04 6.18
C LEU A 135 -2.38 14.55 6.30
N SER A 136 -2.36 15.02 7.54
CA SER A 136 -1.96 16.40 7.84
C SER A 136 -0.46 16.58 7.58
N ARG A 137 -0.03 17.82 7.40
CA ARG A 137 1.38 18.17 7.29
C ARG A 137 2.20 17.70 8.49
N SER A 138 1.69 17.90 9.71
CA SER A 138 2.35 17.43 10.93
C SER A 138 2.50 15.91 10.95
N ALA A 139 1.52 15.16 10.45
CA ALA A 139 1.61 13.71 10.33
C ALA A 139 2.68 13.27 9.29
N LEU A 140 2.81 13.98 8.18
CA LEU A 140 3.88 13.73 7.20
C LEU A 140 5.28 14.01 7.78
N GLU A 141 5.43 15.05 8.62
CA GLU A 141 6.68 15.34 9.31
C GLU A 141 7.06 14.22 10.31
N GLU A 142 6.09 13.65 11.03
CA GLU A 142 6.35 12.50 11.90
C GLU A 142 6.80 11.26 11.09
N LEU A 143 6.19 11.02 9.93
CA LEU A 143 6.66 9.95 9.05
C LEU A 143 8.08 10.21 8.55
N ARG A 144 8.43 11.47 8.27
CA ARG A 144 9.79 11.84 7.90
C ARG A 144 10.78 11.54 9.04
N MET A 145 10.43 11.91 10.28
CA MET A 145 11.23 11.57 11.45
C MET A 145 11.41 10.06 11.62
N LEU A 146 10.36 9.27 11.42
CA LEU A 146 10.46 7.81 11.42
C LEU A 146 11.39 7.30 10.31
N ALA A 147 11.28 7.84 9.09
CA ALA A 147 12.11 7.45 7.96
C ALA A 147 13.59 7.81 8.14
N ASP A 148 13.88 8.82 8.96
CA ASP A 148 15.24 9.27 9.28
C ASP A 148 15.92 8.44 10.39
N MET A 149 15.17 7.57 11.06
CA MET A 149 15.75 6.69 12.10
C MET A 149 16.78 5.75 11.51
N GLN A 150 17.96 5.72 12.12
CA GLN A 150 19.12 4.96 11.65
C GLN A 150 19.84 4.24 12.78
N ILE A 151 20.50 3.14 12.44
CA ILE A 151 21.51 2.49 13.26
C ILE A 151 22.71 2.14 12.36
N GLU A 152 23.92 2.52 12.77
CA GLU A 152 25.16 2.21 12.03
C GLU A 152 25.06 2.58 10.52
N SER A 153 24.53 3.79 10.23
CA SER A 153 24.29 4.31 8.86
C SER A 153 23.29 3.51 8.03
N ARG A 154 22.43 2.70 8.64
CA ARG A 154 21.33 1.99 7.98
C ARG A 154 20.00 2.54 8.44
N PHE A 155 19.15 2.88 7.52
CA PHE A 155 17.77 3.26 7.82
C PHE A 155 17.02 2.06 8.43
N LEU A 156 16.15 2.35 9.42
CA LEU A 156 15.43 1.32 10.15
C LEU A 156 14.16 0.86 9.45
N VAL A 157 13.47 1.76 8.74
CA VAL A 157 12.15 1.51 8.19
C VAL A 157 12.03 2.04 6.76
N GLN A 158 11.46 1.22 5.88
CA GLN A 158 10.97 1.64 4.57
C GLN A 158 9.50 2.05 4.68
N ILE A 159 9.14 3.19 4.12
CA ILE A 159 7.76 3.69 4.18
C ILE A 159 7.16 3.76 2.77
N PHE A 160 6.00 3.14 2.59
CA PHE A 160 5.20 3.26 1.37
C PHE A 160 3.97 4.11 1.65
N LEU A 161 3.82 5.21 0.91
CA LEU A 161 2.65 6.07 0.93
C LEU A 161 1.75 5.72 -0.25
N VAL A 162 0.54 5.28 0.06
CA VAL A 162 -0.42 4.84 -0.94
C VAL A 162 -1.63 5.76 -0.91
N GLY A 163 -1.94 6.40 -2.03
CA GLY A 163 -3.02 7.37 -2.06
C GLY A 163 -3.51 7.73 -3.45
N GLN A 164 -4.33 8.76 -3.51
CA GLN A 164 -4.78 9.36 -4.77
C GLN A 164 -3.73 10.32 -5.33
N GLU A 165 -3.86 10.73 -6.58
CA GLU A 165 -2.93 11.64 -7.27
C GLU A 165 -2.75 12.97 -6.51
N LYS A 166 -3.78 13.42 -5.79
CA LYS A 166 -3.76 14.59 -4.91
C LYS A 166 -2.63 14.54 -3.86
N LEU A 167 -2.17 13.35 -3.47
CA LEU A 167 -1.01 13.19 -2.59
C LEU A 167 0.24 13.85 -3.16
N LEU A 168 0.47 13.73 -4.47
CA LEU A 168 1.62 14.35 -5.15
C LEU A 168 1.51 15.87 -5.18
N GLU A 169 0.28 16.42 -5.32
CA GLU A 169 0.04 17.87 -5.30
C GLU A 169 0.44 18.47 -3.95
N HIS A 170 0.07 17.83 -2.84
CA HIS A 170 0.46 18.27 -1.50
C HIS A 170 1.98 18.23 -1.28
N MET A 171 2.70 17.34 -1.98
CA MET A 171 4.14 17.20 -1.83
C MET A 171 4.94 18.22 -2.65
N ILE A 172 4.34 18.85 -3.66
CA ILE A 172 5.03 19.86 -4.51
C ILE A 172 5.12 21.23 -3.80
N GLU A 173 4.37 21.43 -2.73
CA GLU A 173 4.41 22.67 -1.96
C GLU A 173 5.83 22.93 -1.43
N SER A 174 6.28 24.19 -1.52
CA SER A 174 7.65 24.59 -1.15
C SER A 174 8.05 24.25 0.28
N GLU A 175 7.07 24.13 1.15
CA GLU A 175 7.27 23.78 2.56
C GLU A 175 7.54 22.28 2.79
N MET A 176 7.45 21.44 1.74
CA MET A 176 7.67 20.00 1.79
C MET A 176 9.02 19.57 1.16
N GLU A 177 9.95 20.49 0.90
CA GLU A 177 11.24 20.17 0.26
C GLU A 177 12.02 19.09 1.01
N GLN A 178 12.06 19.12 2.33
CA GLN A 178 12.76 18.14 3.14
C GLN A 178 12.14 16.73 3.01
N PHE A 179 10.80 16.68 2.87
CA PHE A 179 10.10 15.43 2.61
C PHE A 179 10.38 14.90 1.20
N GLN A 180 10.35 15.80 0.20
CA GLN A 180 10.65 15.45 -1.20
C GLN A 180 12.03 14.82 -1.35
N GLN A 181 13.06 15.33 -0.65
CA GLN A 181 14.41 14.78 -0.66
C GLN A 181 14.50 13.34 -0.15
N ARG A 182 13.50 12.88 0.59
CA ARG A 182 13.39 11.51 1.10
C ARG A 182 12.54 10.59 0.20
N VAL A 183 11.94 11.12 -0.85
CA VAL A 183 11.20 10.31 -1.81
C VAL A 183 12.17 9.63 -2.77
N THR A 184 12.33 8.32 -2.62
CA THR A 184 13.21 7.51 -3.46
C THR A 184 12.55 7.11 -4.77
N GLY A 185 11.21 7.26 -4.84
CA GLY A 185 10.50 7.09 -6.09
C GLY A 185 8.99 7.10 -6.00
N THR A 186 8.41 7.22 -7.18
CA THR A 186 6.96 7.28 -7.36
C THR A 186 6.50 6.24 -8.36
N CYS A 187 5.36 5.63 -8.07
CA CYS A 187 4.71 4.68 -8.95
C CYS A 187 3.23 5.06 -9.11
N LYS A 188 2.76 5.11 -10.34
CA LYS A 188 1.37 5.42 -10.65
C LYS A 188 0.67 4.19 -11.22
N LEU A 189 -0.45 3.79 -10.61
CA LEU A 189 -1.36 2.81 -11.16
C LEU A 189 -2.34 3.50 -12.09
N GLU A 190 -2.23 3.18 -13.37
CA GLU A 190 -3.12 3.72 -14.39
C GLU A 190 -4.44 2.93 -14.45
N PRO A 191 -5.55 3.59 -14.81
CA PRO A 191 -6.80 2.89 -15.13
C PRO A 191 -6.58 1.88 -16.26
N LEU A 192 -7.35 0.81 -16.26
CA LEU A 192 -7.39 -0.13 -17.37
C LEU A 192 -7.90 0.56 -18.63
N ASP A 193 -7.29 0.28 -19.77
CA ASP A 193 -7.86 0.63 -21.07
C ASP A 193 -9.03 -0.29 -21.44
N LEU A 194 -9.66 -0.08 -22.58
CA LEU A 194 -10.82 -0.86 -23.00
C LEU A 194 -10.51 -2.35 -23.13
N GLN A 195 -9.36 -2.71 -23.74
CA GLN A 195 -8.97 -4.10 -23.91
C GLN A 195 -8.64 -4.75 -22.57
N GLN A 196 -7.87 -4.08 -21.74
CA GLN A 196 -7.54 -4.53 -20.38
C GLN A 196 -8.78 -4.66 -19.50
N THR A 197 -9.78 -3.78 -19.68
CA THR A 197 -11.06 -3.87 -18.96
C THR A 197 -11.80 -5.14 -19.37
N ARG A 198 -11.83 -5.46 -20.65
CA ARG A 198 -12.41 -6.71 -21.16
C ARG A 198 -11.69 -7.93 -20.57
N ASP A 199 -10.37 -7.95 -20.67
CA ASP A 199 -9.54 -9.03 -20.14
C ASP A 199 -9.72 -9.21 -18.62
N TYR A 200 -9.86 -8.10 -17.88
CA TYR A 200 -10.17 -8.10 -16.45
C TYR A 200 -11.52 -8.73 -16.13
N VAL A 201 -12.56 -8.38 -16.89
CA VAL A 201 -13.91 -8.95 -16.69
C VAL A 201 -13.89 -10.45 -16.97
N GLU A 202 -13.30 -10.87 -18.10
CA GLU A 202 -13.13 -12.29 -18.44
C GLU A 202 -12.33 -13.05 -17.37
N PHE A 203 -11.21 -12.49 -16.93
CA PHE A 203 -10.41 -13.07 -15.85
C PHE A 203 -11.22 -13.30 -14.58
N ARG A 204 -12.02 -12.31 -14.18
CA ARG A 204 -12.86 -12.38 -12.98
C ARG A 204 -13.94 -13.47 -13.10
N LEU A 205 -14.58 -13.56 -14.26
CA LEU A 205 -15.59 -14.56 -14.56
C LEU A 205 -14.99 -15.97 -14.61
N CYS A 206 -13.86 -16.16 -15.28
CA CYS A 206 -13.16 -17.45 -15.34
C CYS A 206 -12.76 -17.95 -13.95
N LYS A 207 -12.34 -17.04 -13.03
CA LYS A 207 -11.98 -17.39 -11.65
C LYS A 207 -13.14 -17.98 -10.83
N VAL A 208 -14.36 -17.76 -11.22
CA VAL A 208 -15.55 -18.29 -10.55
C VAL A 208 -16.27 -19.37 -11.36
N GLY A 209 -15.63 -19.91 -12.40
CA GLY A 209 -16.13 -21.07 -13.14
C GLY A 209 -16.86 -20.75 -14.44
N TRP A 210 -16.86 -19.49 -14.91
CA TRP A 210 -17.41 -19.15 -16.22
C TRP A 210 -16.58 -19.80 -17.34
N SER A 211 -17.27 -20.45 -18.28
CA SER A 211 -16.68 -21.22 -19.38
C SER A 211 -16.90 -20.59 -20.76
N GLY A 212 -17.35 -19.34 -20.80
CA GLY A 212 -17.61 -18.62 -22.07
C GLY A 212 -19.10 -18.57 -22.46
N ASP A 213 -19.99 -19.14 -21.68
CA ASP A 213 -21.43 -19.09 -21.90
C ASP A 213 -22.14 -18.38 -20.72
N PRO A 214 -22.93 -17.33 -20.96
CA PRO A 214 -23.13 -16.64 -22.24
C PRO A 214 -21.90 -15.89 -22.73
N GLU A 215 -21.77 -15.77 -24.06
CA GLU A 215 -20.69 -15.00 -24.67
C GLU A 215 -20.76 -13.50 -24.27
N MET A 216 -19.61 -12.91 -23.94
CA MET A 216 -19.53 -11.47 -23.65
C MET A 216 -19.64 -10.65 -24.95
N THR A 217 -20.70 -9.87 -25.08
CA THR A 217 -20.85 -8.93 -26.21
C THR A 217 -19.98 -7.68 -26.01
N GLY A 218 -19.51 -7.08 -27.10
CA GLY A 218 -18.69 -5.85 -27.06
C GLY A 218 -19.37 -4.68 -26.34
N SER A 219 -20.70 -4.64 -26.28
CA SER A 219 -21.47 -3.63 -25.55
C SER A 219 -21.49 -3.80 -24.02
N ALA A 220 -21.07 -4.95 -23.51
CA ALA A 220 -21.03 -5.20 -22.07
C ALA A 220 -19.86 -4.49 -21.35
N VAL A 221 -18.94 -3.89 -22.10
CA VAL A 221 -17.69 -3.27 -21.58
C VAL A 221 -17.68 -1.75 -21.81
N HIS A 222 -18.75 -1.19 -22.36
CA HIS A 222 -19.00 0.23 -22.50
C HIS A 222 -19.91 0.74 -21.38
#